data_e8f8ae56a3b333be68ff8f9fbcd8eff3
#
_entry.id   e8f8ae56a3b333be68ff8f9fbcd8eff3
#
_cell.length_a   1.000
_cell.length_b   1.000
_cell.length_c   1.000
_cell.angle_alpha   90.00
_cell.angle_beta   90.00
_cell.angle_gamma   90.00
#
_symmetry.space_group_name_H-M   'P 1'
#
loop_
_entity.id
_entity.type
_entity.pdbx_description
1 polymer ?
#
loop_
_entity_poly.entity_id
_entity_poly.type
_entity_poly.pdbx_seq_one_letter_code
_entity_poly.pdbx_strand_id
1 'polypeptide(L)'
;MKKDKKENDVELRKKAEKKLKPEFVPIERLSDEDVRSLAHELQVYQIELDMQNEELRKSQQELENSKDRYSRLYDFAPVGYLAVSEKGIVLEANLTSSQMLGIERKDLIGKPLGLYIMKEDQDLYYKQRTMVCKTKSRGVCELRMVRKDGTQFFVQLECESVPDKREDAARCMTIMSDITKRKEMEEALSQ
;
A
#
# COMPACT_ATOMS: atom_id res chain seq x y z
N MET A 1 -15.11 -25.75 5.87
CA MET A 1 -15.89 -24.64 5.25
C MET A 1 -17.38 -24.58 5.59
N LYS A 2 -18.20 -25.65 5.53
CA LYS A 2 -19.63 -25.57 5.92
C LYS A 2 -19.88 -25.60 7.43
N LYS A 3 -18.97 -26.14 8.25
CA LYS A 3 -19.08 -26.18 9.73
C LYS A 3 -18.75 -24.81 10.34
N ASP A 4 -17.69 -24.16 9.87
CA ASP A 4 -17.25 -22.86 10.38
C ASP A 4 -18.29 -21.75 10.13
N LYS A 5 -19.03 -21.83 9.01
CA LYS A 5 -20.08 -20.86 8.69
C LYS A 5 -21.27 -20.98 9.65
N LYS A 6 -21.68 -22.21 10.03
CA LYS A 6 -22.76 -22.43 10.98
C LYS A 6 -22.41 -21.99 12.41
N GLU A 7 -21.17 -22.20 12.85
CA GLU A 7 -20.71 -21.74 14.17
C GLU A 7 -20.68 -20.22 14.26
N ASN A 8 -20.21 -19.55 13.20
CA ASN A 8 -20.18 -18.09 13.13
C ASN A 8 -21.60 -17.47 13.13
N ASP A 9 -22.54 -18.07 12.39
CA ASP A 9 -23.94 -17.63 12.37
C ASP A 9 -24.60 -17.75 13.75
N VAL A 10 -24.32 -18.80 14.51
CA VAL A 10 -24.83 -19.00 15.88
C VAL A 10 -24.23 -17.98 16.85
N GLU A 11 -22.95 -17.64 16.69
CA GLU A 11 -22.29 -16.65 17.54
C GLU A 11 -22.79 -15.23 17.27
N LEU A 12 -22.99 -14.87 15.98
CA LEU A 12 -23.57 -13.60 15.57
C LEU A 12 -25.00 -13.45 16.10
N ARG A 13 -25.81 -14.51 16.03
CA ARG A 13 -27.17 -14.52 16.59
C ARG A 13 -27.17 -14.28 18.08
N LYS A 14 -26.32 -14.96 18.85
CA LYS A 14 -26.18 -14.74 20.29
C LYS A 14 -25.76 -13.31 20.66
N LYS A 15 -24.89 -12.71 19.86
CA LYS A 15 -24.46 -11.31 20.01
C LYS A 15 -25.60 -10.32 19.72
N ALA A 16 -26.41 -10.62 18.70
CA ALA A 16 -27.59 -9.82 18.36
C ALA A 16 -28.66 -9.91 19.47
N GLU A 17 -28.95 -11.11 19.94
CA GLU A 17 -29.93 -11.36 21.05
C GLU A 17 -29.50 -10.62 22.33
N LYS A 18 -28.20 -10.54 22.64
CA LYS A 18 -27.70 -9.76 23.80
C LYS A 18 -27.85 -8.24 23.65
N LYS A 19 -27.94 -7.74 22.43
CA LYS A 19 -28.14 -6.31 22.14
C LYS A 19 -29.60 -5.91 22.07
N LEU A 20 -30.50 -6.89 21.95
CA LEU A 20 -31.95 -6.65 22.05
C LEU A 20 -32.27 -6.18 23.46
N LYS A 21 -32.74 -4.93 23.61
CA LYS A 21 -33.33 -4.45 24.85
C LYS A 21 -34.71 -5.09 24.96
N PRO A 22 -35.09 -5.63 26.13
CA PRO A 22 -36.40 -6.27 26.30
C PRO A 22 -37.49 -5.23 26.53
N GLU A 23 -37.78 -4.41 25.54
CA GLU A 23 -39.08 -3.70 25.46
C GLU A 23 -40.04 -4.57 24.65
N PHE A 24 -40.47 -5.68 25.27
CA PHE A 24 -41.47 -6.55 24.68
C PHE A 24 -42.85 -5.95 24.91
N VAL A 25 -43.50 -5.50 23.84
CA VAL A 25 -44.95 -5.38 23.82
C VAL A 25 -45.50 -6.81 23.79
N PRO A 26 -46.35 -7.24 24.76
CA PRO A 26 -46.89 -8.58 24.72
C PRO A 26 -47.69 -8.80 23.44
N ILE A 27 -47.35 -9.83 22.68
CA ILE A 27 -47.95 -10.17 21.37
C ILE A 27 -49.49 -10.33 21.51
N GLU A 28 -49.97 -10.74 22.70
CA GLU A 28 -51.39 -10.89 23.03
C GLU A 28 -52.24 -9.58 22.99
N ARG A 29 -51.56 -8.42 22.86
CA ARG A 29 -52.20 -7.09 22.73
C ARG A 29 -52.18 -6.51 21.32
N LEU A 30 -51.58 -7.20 20.37
CA LEU A 30 -51.49 -6.76 18.98
C LEU A 30 -52.73 -7.23 18.21
N SER A 31 -53.31 -6.35 17.41
CA SER A 31 -54.37 -6.74 16.50
C SER A 31 -53.78 -7.55 15.32
N ASP A 32 -54.63 -8.33 14.63
CA ASP A 32 -54.20 -9.06 13.42
C ASP A 32 -53.59 -8.13 12.35
N GLU A 33 -54.02 -6.89 12.33
CA GLU A 33 -53.56 -5.85 11.39
C GLU A 33 -52.16 -5.37 11.79
N ASP A 34 -51.90 -5.18 13.11
CA ASP A 34 -50.56 -4.83 13.64
C ASP A 34 -49.55 -5.95 13.37
N VAL A 35 -49.95 -7.21 13.54
CA VAL A 35 -49.08 -8.36 13.24
C VAL A 35 -48.71 -8.44 11.78
N ARG A 36 -49.67 -8.18 10.88
CA ARG A 36 -49.40 -8.15 9.42
C ARG A 36 -48.48 -6.99 9.02
N SER A 37 -48.70 -5.82 9.60
CA SER A 37 -47.86 -4.66 9.40
C SER A 37 -46.41 -4.92 9.85
N LEU A 38 -46.23 -5.47 11.05
CA LEU A 38 -44.93 -5.81 11.60
C LEU A 38 -44.21 -6.89 10.75
N ALA A 39 -44.95 -7.89 10.30
CA ALA A 39 -44.40 -8.92 9.42
C ALA A 39 -43.94 -8.33 8.08
N HIS A 40 -44.67 -7.40 7.52
CA HIS A 40 -44.29 -6.69 6.30
C HIS A 40 -43.04 -5.84 6.53
N GLU A 41 -42.96 -5.05 7.62
CA GLU A 41 -41.78 -4.28 7.98
C GLU A 41 -40.54 -5.15 8.14
N LEU A 42 -40.67 -6.28 8.83
CA LEU A 42 -39.57 -7.24 9.00
C LEU A 42 -39.08 -7.79 7.64
N GLN A 43 -39.99 -8.08 6.71
CA GLN A 43 -39.62 -8.50 5.36
C GLN A 43 -38.89 -7.39 4.59
N VAL A 44 -39.34 -6.15 4.70
CA VAL A 44 -38.68 -5.00 4.09
C VAL A 44 -37.27 -4.83 4.66
N TYR A 45 -37.12 -4.83 5.99
CA TYR A 45 -35.81 -4.75 6.64
C TYR A 45 -34.88 -5.90 6.24
N GLN A 46 -35.40 -7.11 6.10
CA GLN A 46 -34.60 -8.25 5.67
C GLN A 46 -34.08 -8.05 4.24
N ILE A 47 -34.93 -7.61 3.33
CA ILE A 47 -34.54 -7.31 1.94
C ILE A 47 -33.52 -6.17 1.92
N GLU A 48 -33.72 -5.12 2.69
CA GLU A 48 -32.80 -3.98 2.78
C GLU A 48 -31.42 -4.43 3.30
N LEU A 49 -31.36 -5.26 4.33
CA LEU A 49 -30.13 -5.83 4.84
C LEU A 49 -29.42 -6.73 3.82
N ASP A 50 -30.18 -7.53 3.09
CA ASP A 50 -29.62 -8.39 2.04
C ASP A 50 -29.03 -7.53 0.90
N MET A 51 -29.72 -6.44 0.51
CA MET A 51 -29.22 -5.49 -0.49
C MET A 51 -27.94 -4.79 0.00
N GLN A 52 -27.91 -4.31 1.23
CA GLN A 52 -26.73 -3.67 1.82
C GLN A 52 -25.54 -4.64 1.91
N ASN A 53 -25.80 -5.89 2.29
CA ASN A 53 -24.75 -6.91 2.33
C ASN A 53 -24.17 -7.22 0.93
N GLU A 54 -25.05 -7.27 -0.08
CA GLU A 54 -24.61 -7.51 -1.47
C GLU A 54 -23.79 -6.32 -2.00
N GLU A 55 -24.20 -5.08 -1.70
CA GLU A 55 -23.46 -3.88 -2.06
C GLU A 55 -22.08 -3.82 -1.36
N LEU A 56 -22.06 -4.14 -0.07
CA LEU A 56 -20.81 -4.22 0.70
C LEU A 56 -19.86 -5.27 0.11
N ARG A 57 -20.36 -6.45 -0.25
CA ARG A 57 -19.56 -7.49 -0.90
C ARG A 57 -18.98 -7.05 -2.24
N LYS A 58 -19.79 -6.36 -3.07
CA LYS A 58 -19.32 -5.81 -4.34
C LYS A 58 -18.23 -4.78 -4.12
N SER A 59 -18.44 -3.85 -3.21
CA SER A 59 -17.45 -2.82 -2.88
C SER A 59 -16.13 -3.43 -2.34
N GLN A 60 -16.21 -4.44 -1.49
CA GLN A 60 -15.03 -5.17 -1.02
C GLN A 60 -14.28 -5.86 -2.16
N GLN A 61 -15.00 -6.52 -3.06
CA GLN A 61 -14.40 -7.19 -4.21
C GLN A 61 -13.73 -6.21 -5.17
N GLU A 62 -14.35 -5.07 -5.42
CA GLU A 62 -13.77 -4.00 -6.25
C GLU A 62 -12.51 -3.44 -5.62
N LEU A 63 -12.52 -3.22 -4.30
CA LEU A 63 -11.36 -2.75 -3.55
C LEU A 63 -10.20 -3.77 -3.61
N GLU A 64 -10.48 -5.05 -3.43
CA GLU A 64 -9.47 -6.13 -3.54
C GLU A 64 -8.89 -6.19 -4.96
N ASN A 65 -9.74 -6.17 -5.98
CA ASN A 65 -9.30 -6.18 -7.39
C ASN A 65 -8.43 -4.95 -7.72
N SER A 66 -8.82 -3.78 -7.22
CA SER A 66 -8.05 -2.54 -7.39
C SER A 66 -6.70 -2.61 -6.68
N LYS A 67 -6.67 -3.12 -5.46
CA LYS A 67 -5.45 -3.32 -4.67
C LYS A 67 -4.49 -4.30 -5.37
N ASP A 68 -5.00 -5.42 -5.86
CA ASP A 68 -4.20 -6.42 -6.57
C ASP A 68 -3.63 -5.87 -7.87
N ARG A 69 -4.44 -5.11 -8.61
CA ARG A 69 -3.99 -4.43 -9.84
C ARG A 69 -2.89 -3.42 -9.54
N TYR A 70 -3.08 -2.60 -8.50
CA TYR A 70 -2.07 -1.63 -8.08
C TYR A 70 -0.78 -2.31 -7.64
N SER A 71 -0.88 -3.36 -6.81
CA SER A 71 0.29 -4.13 -6.35
C SER A 71 1.09 -4.69 -7.52
N ARG A 72 0.42 -5.28 -8.53
CA ARG A 72 1.09 -5.80 -9.72
C ARG A 72 1.81 -4.69 -10.50
N LEU A 73 1.15 -3.56 -10.75
CA LEU A 73 1.75 -2.45 -11.48
C LEU A 73 2.95 -1.85 -10.74
N TYR A 74 2.89 -1.80 -9.42
CA TYR A 74 3.95 -1.28 -8.56
C TYR A 74 5.12 -2.26 -8.47
N ASP A 75 4.86 -3.53 -8.16
CA ASP A 75 5.90 -4.52 -7.90
C ASP A 75 6.62 -5.00 -9.18
N PHE A 76 5.95 -5.01 -10.33
CA PHE A 76 6.51 -5.43 -11.62
C PHE A 76 6.83 -4.27 -12.57
N ALA A 77 6.86 -3.03 -12.08
CA ALA A 77 7.34 -1.92 -12.86
C ALA A 77 8.81 -2.16 -13.30
N PRO A 78 9.21 -1.73 -14.51
CA PRO A 78 10.59 -1.94 -15.01
C PRO A 78 11.63 -1.07 -14.29
N VAL A 79 11.22 -0.33 -13.28
CA VAL A 79 12.04 0.57 -12.46
C VAL A 79 11.86 0.28 -10.99
N GLY A 80 12.88 0.53 -10.17
CA GLY A 80 12.77 0.48 -8.73
C GLY A 80 11.98 1.69 -8.20
N TYR A 81 10.94 1.45 -7.41
CA TYR A 81 10.24 2.48 -6.65
C TYR A 81 10.61 2.39 -5.18
N LEU A 82 10.98 3.52 -4.60
CA LEU A 82 11.30 3.67 -3.19
C LEU A 82 10.57 4.89 -2.62
N ALA A 83 10.00 4.76 -1.44
CA ALA A 83 9.65 5.90 -0.62
C ALA A 83 10.72 6.06 0.46
N VAL A 84 11.32 7.24 0.54
CA VAL A 84 12.43 7.52 1.45
C VAL A 84 12.06 8.69 2.35
N SER A 85 12.31 8.58 3.65
CA SER A 85 12.10 9.69 4.59
C SER A 85 13.08 10.83 4.35
N GLU A 86 12.82 12.00 4.93
CA GLU A 86 13.77 13.12 4.93
C GLU A 86 15.15 12.75 5.46
N LYS A 87 15.23 11.77 6.37
CA LYS A 87 16.50 11.26 6.93
C LYS A 87 17.19 10.25 6.00
N GLY A 88 16.57 9.88 4.88
CA GLY A 88 17.14 8.92 3.93
C GLY A 88 16.84 7.46 4.25
N ILE A 89 15.91 7.19 5.17
CA ILE A 89 15.49 5.83 5.53
C ILE A 89 14.44 5.36 4.52
N VAL A 90 14.61 4.16 3.99
CA VAL A 90 13.65 3.51 3.10
C VAL A 90 12.39 3.13 3.88
N LEU A 91 11.26 3.68 3.50
CA LEU A 91 9.95 3.43 4.10
C LEU A 91 9.17 2.38 3.32
N GLU A 92 9.25 2.45 1.99
CA GLU A 92 8.58 1.53 1.07
C GLU A 92 9.51 1.21 -0.09
N ALA A 93 9.37 0.01 -0.65
CA ALA A 93 10.15 -0.47 -1.78
C ALA A 93 9.29 -1.43 -2.62
N ASN A 94 9.36 -1.35 -3.95
CA ASN A 94 8.75 -2.36 -4.81
C ASN A 94 9.68 -3.58 -4.99
N LEU A 95 9.17 -4.63 -5.61
CA LEU A 95 9.94 -5.84 -5.85
C LEU A 95 11.17 -5.58 -6.74
N THR A 96 11.02 -4.74 -7.76
CA THR A 96 12.10 -4.40 -8.69
C THR A 96 13.28 -3.73 -7.99
N SER A 97 13.04 -2.77 -7.07
CA SER A 97 14.12 -2.15 -6.29
C SER A 97 14.88 -3.17 -5.42
N SER A 98 14.16 -4.12 -4.83
CA SER A 98 14.74 -5.21 -4.04
C SER A 98 15.61 -6.12 -4.92
N GLN A 99 15.14 -6.48 -6.10
CA GLN A 99 15.89 -7.28 -7.08
C GLN A 99 17.15 -6.54 -7.60
N MET A 100 17.01 -5.24 -7.91
CA MET A 100 18.15 -4.42 -8.37
C MET A 100 19.26 -4.35 -7.32
N LEU A 101 18.93 -4.28 -6.04
CA LEU A 101 19.89 -4.24 -4.94
C LEU A 101 20.33 -5.63 -4.46
N GLY A 102 19.62 -6.70 -4.85
CA GLY A 102 19.88 -8.06 -4.38
C GLY A 102 19.56 -8.25 -2.89
N ILE A 103 18.57 -7.51 -2.36
CA ILE A 103 18.21 -7.48 -0.93
C ILE A 103 16.73 -7.76 -0.80
N GLU A 104 16.35 -8.58 0.17
CA GLU A 104 14.93 -8.80 0.44
C GLU A 104 14.24 -7.50 0.91
N ARG A 105 13.04 -7.27 0.44
CA ARG A 105 12.24 -6.07 0.73
C ARG A 105 12.16 -5.76 2.23
N LYS A 106 11.98 -6.79 3.06
CA LYS A 106 11.92 -6.65 4.53
C LYS A 106 13.23 -6.12 5.14
N ASP A 107 14.37 -6.47 4.53
CA ASP A 107 15.70 -6.08 5.02
C ASP A 107 16.10 -4.70 4.49
N LEU A 108 15.48 -4.24 3.40
CA LEU A 108 15.68 -2.92 2.81
C LEU A 108 14.89 -1.84 3.57
N ILE A 109 13.65 -2.14 3.96
CA ILE A 109 12.80 -1.23 4.72
C ILE A 109 13.42 -0.93 6.09
N GLY A 110 13.42 0.35 6.50
CA GLY A 110 14.02 0.81 7.75
C GLY A 110 15.53 1.05 7.68
N LYS A 111 16.18 0.80 6.54
CA LYS A 111 17.61 1.05 6.35
C LYS A 111 17.85 2.36 5.59
N PRO A 112 18.99 3.05 5.86
CA PRO A 112 19.37 4.21 5.06
C PRO A 112 19.73 3.79 3.62
N LEU A 113 19.13 4.44 2.62
CA LEU A 113 19.44 4.18 1.21
C LEU A 113 20.93 4.44 0.88
N GLY A 114 21.57 5.38 1.59
CA GLY A 114 22.98 5.71 1.46
C GLY A 114 23.93 4.53 1.69
N LEU A 115 23.51 3.47 2.41
CA LEU A 115 24.30 2.26 2.61
C LEU A 115 24.60 1.50 1.29
N TYR A 116 23.76 1.67 0.30
CA TYR A 116 23.84 1.00 -1.00
C TYR A 116 24.42 1.91 -2.09
N ILE A 117 24.86 3.12 -1.73
CA ILE A 117 25.51 4.08 -2.62
C ILE A 117 27.00 4.07 -2.37
N MET A 118 27.79 4.11 -3.45
CA MET A 118 29.25 4.21 -3.37
C MET A 118 29.66 5.43 -2.55
N LYS A 119 30.71 5.28 -1.75
CA LYS A 119 31.16 6.34 -0.81
C LYS A 119 31.41 7.67 -1.49
N GLU A 120 32.00 7.61 -2.69
CA GLU A 120 32.33 8.79 -3.49
C GLU A 120 31.08 9.54 -4.00
N ASP A 121 29.95 8.84 -4.14
CA ASP A 121 28.70 9.40 -4.69
C ASP A 121 27.68 9.75 -3.57
N GLN A 122 27.97 9.41 -2.30
CA GLN A 122 27.08 9.69 -1.16
C GLN A 122 26.80 11.19 -0.99
N ASP A 123 27.81 12.04 -1.13
CA ASP A 123 27.68 13.49 -0.99
C ASP A 123 26.73 14.06 -2.05
N LEU A 124 26.80 13.57 -3.28
CA LEU A 124 25.91 13.94 -4.37
C LEU A 124 24.45 13.58 -4.01
N TYR A 125 24.24 12.36 -3.55
CA TYR A 125 22.92 11.91 -3.10
C TYR A 125 22.36 12.74 -1.96
N TYR A 126 23.16 13.02 -0.91
CA TYR A 126 22.73 13.82 0.24
C TYR A 126 22.36 15.26 -0.15
N LYS A 127 23.15 15.89 -0.99
CA LYS A 127 22.88 17.25 -1.51
C LYS A 127 21.58 17.28 -2.31
N GLN A 128 21.42 16.32 -3.23
CA GLN A 128 20.24 16.22 -4.08
C GLN A 128 18.96 16.00 -3.27
N ARG A 129 18.97 15.03 -2.36
CA ARG A 129 17.83 14.72 -1.49
C ARG A 129 17.46 15.94 -0.62
N THR A 130 18.45 16.57 0.02
CA THR A 130 18.21 17.73 0.86
C THR A 130 17.62 18.90 0.07
N MET A 131 18.08 19.10 -1.15
CA MET A 131 17.54 20.13 -2.04
C MET A 131 16.07 19.81 -2.40
N VAL A 132 15.77 18.59 -2.84
CA VAL A 132 14.41 18.15 -3.19
C VAL A 132 13.45 18.31 -2.02
N CYS A 133 13.84 17.89 -0.82
CA CYS A 133 13.00 18.01 0.37
C CYS A 133 12.73 19.48 0.75
N LYS A 134 13.74 20.39 0.63
CA LYS A 134 13.60 21.81 0.96
C LYS A 134 12.80 22.59 -0.07
N THR A 135 13.08 22.36 -1.36
CA THR A 135 12.46 23.13 -2.45
C THR A 135 11.15 22.55 -2.94
N LYS A 136 10.80 21.32 -2.47
CA LYS A 136 9.64 20.57 -2.95
C LYS A 136 9.64 20.41 -4.48
N SER A 137 10.83 20.37 -5.08
CA SER A 137 11.04 20.22 -6.52
C SER A 137 11.44 18.80 -6.85
N ARG A 138 11.40 18.44 -8.14
CA ARG A 138 11.96 17.19 -8.66
C ARG A 138 13.46 17.33 -8.83
N GLY A 139 14.21 16.28 -8.48
CA GLY A 139 15.64 16.19 -8.66
C GLY A 139 16.05 14.90 -9.34
N VAL A 140 17.09 14.97 -10.18
CA VAL A 140 17.65 13.82 -10.90
C VAL A 140 19.15 13.79 -10.65
N CYS A 141 19.70 12.62 -10.33
CA CYS A 141 21.13 12.40 -10.26
C CYS A 141 21.51 11.01 -10.78
N GLU A 142 22.69 10.89 -11.34
CA GLU A 142 23.29 9.63 -11.73
C GLU A 142 24.40 9.30 -10.74
N LEU A 143 24.42 8.08 -10.24
CA LEU A 143 25.38 7.63 -9.22
C LEU A 143 25.61 6.13 -9.31
N ARG A 144 26.63 5.66 -8.61
CA ARG A 144 26.96 4.22 -8.53
C ARG A 144 26.38 3.65 -7.25
N MET A 145 25.70 2.51 -7.40
CA MET A 145 25.19 1.73 -6.28
C MET A 145 25.90 0.38 -6.20
N VAL A 146 25.83 -0.22 -5.01
CA VAL A 146 26.42 -1.53 -4.71
C VAL A 146 25.33 -2.50 -4.33
N ARG A 147 25.27 -3.65 -5.00
CA ARG A 147 24.39 -4.77 -4.66
C ARG A 147 24.92 -5.50 -3.41
N LYS A 148 24.10 -6.33 -2.82
CA LYS A 148 24.49 -7.17 -1.66
C LYS A 148 25.70 -8.06 -1.95
N ASP A 149 25.89 -8.51 -3.19
CA ASP A 149 27.01 -9.33 -3.63
C ASP A 149 28.30 -8.55 -3.89
N GLY A 150 28.29 -7.22 -3.71
CA GLY A 150 29.41 -6.32 -3.98
C GLY A 150 29.48 -5.81 -5.42
N THR A 151 28.61 -6.25 -6.32
CA THR A 151 28.57 -5.79 -7.71
C THR A 151 28.15 -4.33 -7.76
N GLN A 152 28.91 -3.51 -8.52
CA GLN A 152 28.59 -2.10 -8.77
C GLN A 152 27.75 -1.96 -10.04
N PHE A 153 26.85 -0.99 -10.04
CA PHE A 153 26.03 -0.65 -11.18
C PHE A 153 25.66 0.84 -11.18
N PHE A 154 25.45 1.40 -12.37
CA PHE A 154 25.06 2.80 -12.53
C PHE A 154 23.54 2.94 -12.43
N VAL A 155 23.10 3.93 -11.66
CA VAL A 155 21.69 4.21 -11.43
C VAL A 155 21.39 5.67 -11.67
N GLN A 156 20.29 5.94 -12.34
CA GLN A 156 19.64 7.24 -12.34
C GLN A 156 18.59 7.23 -11.23
N LEU A 157 18.75 8.13 -10.26
CA LEU A 157 17.75 8.39 -9.22
C LEU A 157 16.96 9.65 -9.56
N GLU A 158 15.66 9.53 -9.67
CA GLU A 158 14.73 10.64 -9.79
C GLU A 158 13.93 10.75 -8.51
N CYS A 159 14.07 11.86 -7.80
CA CYS A 159 13.44 12.09 -6.52
C CYS A 159 12.41 13.22 -6.62
N GLU A 160 11.25 13.03 -5.99
CA GLU A 160 10.20 14.04 -5.86
C GLU A 160 9.68 14.06 -4.42
N SER A 161 9.52 15.26 -3.87
CA SER A 161 8.99 15.44 -2.52
C SER A 161 7.46 15.40 -2.54
N VAL A 162 6.88 14.46 -1.80
CA VAL A 162 5.44 14.32 -1.65
C VAL A 162 5.07 14.52 -0.18
N PRO A 163 4.06 15.37 0.13
CA PRO A 163 3.62 15.54 1.51
C PRO A 163 3.06 14.22 2.05
N ASP A 164 3.52 13.82 3.23
CA ASP A 164 2.93 12.69 3.93
C ASP A 164 1.68 13.13 4.68
N LYS A 165 0.53 12.50 4.37
CA LYS A 165 -0.73 12.76 5.08
C LYS A 165 -0.75 12.22 6.52
N ARG A 166 0.21 11.39 6.91
CA ARG A 166 0.23 10.69 8.21
C ARG A 166 1.21 11.30 9.20
N GLU A 167 2.22 12.00 8.72
CA GLU A 167 3.25 12.66 9.53
C GLU A 167 3.49 14.05 8.93
N ASP A 168 3.80 15.06 9.76
CA ASP A 168 4.20 16.42 9.32
C ASP A 168 5.56 16.43 8.56
N ALA A 169 6.05 15.28 8.14
CA ALA A 169 7.32 15.08 7.47
C ALA A 169 7.11 14.81 5.96
N ALA A 170 7.94 15.40 5.12
CA ALA A 170 7.92 15.12 3.68
C ALA A 170 8.51 13.73 3.40
N ARG A 171 7.89 12.99 2.47
CA ARG A 171 8.46 11.78 1.87
C ARG A 171 9.06 12.11 0.52
N CYS A 172 10.20 11.53 0.21
CA CYS A 172 10.77 11.56 -1.12
C CYS A 172 10.40 10.27 -1.86
N MET A 173 9.55 10.40 -2.87
CA MET A 173 9.33 9.31 -3.83
C MET A 173 10.54 9.28 -4.77
N THR A 174 11.18 8.11 -4.85
CA THR A 174 12.41 7.91 -5.60
C THR A 174 12.20 6.81 -6.64
N ILE A 175 12.47 7.12 -7.89
CA ILE A 175 12.52 6.17 -9.00
C ILE A 175 13.99 5.84 -9.23
N MET A 176 14.29 4.55 -9.33
CA MET A 176 15.63 4.01 -9.53
C MET A 176 15.66 3.24 -10.85
N SER A 177 16.43 3.74 -11.82
CA SER A 177 16.61 3.15 -13.15
C SER A 177 18.05 2.66 -13.33
N ASP A 178 18.25 1.39 -13.67
CA ASP A 178 19.57 0.86 -14.02
C ASP A 178 19.99 1.41 -15.37
N ILE A 179 21.06 2.21 -15.39
CA ILE A 179 21.62 2.84 -16.58
C ILE A 179 22.98 2.27 -16.96
N THR A 180 23.36 1.12 -16.41
CA THR A 180 24.69 0.51 -16.62
C THR A 180 24.96 0.28 -18.10
N LYS A 181 24.03 -0.34 -18.81
CA LYS A 181 24.16 -0.58 -20.25
C LYS A 181 24.34 0.71 -21.07
N ARG A 182 23.62 1.78 -20.67
CA ARG A 182 23.77 3.09 -21.33
C ARG A 182 25.17 3.64 -21.11
N LYS A 183 25.69 3.57 -19.89
CA LYS A 183 27.05 4.03 -19.56
C LYS A 183 28.13 3.24 -20.30
N GLU A 184 28.00 1.92 -20.33
CA GLU A 184 28.92 1.06 -21.10
C GLU A 184 28.94 1.41 -22.59
N MET A 185 27.79 1.70 -23.20
CA MET A 185 27.71 2.12 -24.59
C MET A 185 28.31 3.52 -24.82
N GLU A 186 28.06 4.47 -23.90
CA GLU A 186 28.67 5.82 -23.97
C GLU A 186 30.20 5.76 -23.90
N GLU A 187 30.76 4.92 -23.02
CA GLU A 187 32.19 4.70 -22.90
C GLU A 187 32.80 4.04 -24.16
N ALA A 188 32.12 3.03 -24.73
CA ALA A 188 32.56 2.35 -25.95
C ALA A 188 32.57 3.25 -27.19
N LEU A 189 31.70 4.28 -27.23
CA LEU A 189 31.64 5.26 -28.33
C LEU A 189 32.65 6.39 -28.17
N SER A 190 33.24 6.55 -26.99
CA SER A 190 34.20 7.61 -26.67
C SER A 190 35.66 7.16 -26.82
N GLN A 191 35.89 5.87 -27.12
CA GLN A 191 37.20 5.27 -27.42
C GLN A 191 37.41 5.19 -28.92
#